data_5c51924d36dbb5c6bf0d2f3c9f0d1ff2
#
_entry.id   5c51924d36dbb5c6bf0d2f3c9f0d1ff2
#
_cell.length_a   1.000
_cell.length_b   1.000
_cell.length_c   1.000
_cell.angle_alpha   90.00
_cell.angle_beta   90.00
_cell.angle_gamma   90.00
#
_symmetry.space_group_name_H-M   'P 1'
#
loop_
_entity.id
_entity.type
_entity.pdbx_description
1 polymer ?
#
loop_
_entity_poly.entity_id
_entity_poly.type
_entity_poly.pdbx_seq_one_letter_code
_entity_poly.pdbx_strand_id
1 'polypeptide(L)'
;MPVIVATITPKPDKFDEVAEVLTRLIPEVHDEDGCELYALHRGKDRFVFVEKWRDMAALGVHGGAPSIKAMNEGLKDLVAGPLDVQVLEAVPAGDAAKGAL
;
A
#
# COMPACT_ATOMS: atom_id res chain seq x y z
N MET A 1 -14.65 5.59 4.95
CA MET A 1 -13.76 4.54 4.44
C MET A 1 -12.53 5.17 3.82
N PRO A 2 -11.40 5.15 4.51
CA PRO A 2 -10.20 5.77 3.98
C PRO A 2 -9.65 5.01 2.77
N VAL A 3 -9.19 5.78 1.80
CA VAL A 3 -8.45 5.28 0.64
C VAL A 3 -7.01 5.74 0.79
N ILE A 4 -6.08 4.83 0.54
CA ILE A 4 -4.66 5.12 0.67
C ILE A 4 -3.99 4.97 -0.67
N VAL A 5 -3.10 5.89 -0.99
CA VAL A 5 -2.17 5.75 -2.09
C VAL A 5 -0.77 5.82 -1.51
N ALA A 6 -0.06 4.70 -1.54
CA ALA A 6 1.28 4.58 -0.99
C ALA A 6 2.29 4.34 -2.11
N THR A 7 3.29 5.20 -2.20
CA THR A 7 4.30 5.13 -3.26
C THR A 7 5.63 4.69 -2.69
N ILE A 8 6.22 3.68 -3.32
CA ILE A 8 7.53 3.12 -2.97
C ILE A 8 8.44 3.32 -4.16
N THR A 9 9.55 4.03 -3.97
CA THR A 9 10.52 4.30 -5.03
C THR A 9 11.78 3.47 -4.77
N PRO A 10 12.00 2.39 -5.55
CA PRO A 10 13.22 1.59 -5.41
C PRO A 10 14.46 2.36 -5.85
N LYS A 11 15.61 1.98 -5.31
CA LYS A 11 16.89 2.35 -5.92
C LYS A 11 16.94 1.78 -7.34
N PRO A 12 17.68 2.42 -8.28
CA PRO A 12 17.61 2.05 -9.70
C PRO A 12 17.85 0.57 -10.02
N ASP A 13 18.70 -0.11 -9.26
CA ASP A 13 19.07 -1.50 -9.51
C ASP A 13 18.38 -2.48 -8.55
N LYS A 14 17.38 -2.02 -7.77
CA LYS A 14 16.74 -2.82 -6.72
C LYS A 14 15.26 -3.08 -6.98
N PHE A 15 14.80 -2.85 -8.18
CA PHE A 15 13.38 -2.95 -8.52
C PHE A 15 12.81 -4.34 -8.26
N ASP A 16 13.51 -5.38 -8.71
CA ASP A 16 13.04 -6.76 -8.55
C ASP A 16 13.02 -7.19 -7.08
N GLU A 17 14.03 -6.79 -6.30
CA GLU A 17 14.07 -7.12 -4.87
C GLU A 17 12.94 -6.44 -4.11
N VAL A 18 12.63 -5.18 -4.45
CA VAL A 18 11.49 -4.48 -3.85
C VAL A 18 10.19 -5.19 -4.20
N ALA A 19 10.00 -5.57 -5.47
CA ALA A 19 8.82 -6.30 -5.90
C ALA A 19 8.63 -7.59 -5.10
N GLU A 20 9.71 -8.33 -4.85
CA GLU A 20 9.66 -9.56 -4.08
C GLU A 20 9.22 -9.32 -2.63
N VAL A 21 9.77 -8.31 -1.98
CA VAL A 21 9.38 -7.96 -0.60
C VAL A 21 7.91 -7.61 -0.54
N LEU A 22 7.44 -6.75 -1.44
CA LEU A 22 6.06 -6.26 -1.43
C LEU A 22 5.07 -7.38 -1.71
N THR A 23 5.32 -8.18 -2.76
CA THR A 23 4.38 -9.24 -3.15
C THR A 23 4.30 -10.36 -2.10
N ARG A 24 5.41 -10.67 -1.45
CA ARG A 24 5.44 -11.68 -0.40
C ARG A 24 4.53 -11.34 0.78
N LEU A 25 4.39 -10.06 1.10
CA LEU A 25 3.65 -9.61 2.27
C LEU A 25 2.16 -9.31 2.00
N ILE A 26 1.76 -9.21 0.74
CA ILE A 26 0.38 -8.89 0.39
C ILE A 26 -0.66 -9.85 0.98
N PRO A 27 -0.47 -11.20 0.90
CA PRO A 27 -1.46 -12.11 1.49
C PRO A 27 -1.69 -11.89 2.98
N GLU A 28 -0.65 -11.57 3.73
CA GLU A 28 -0.76 -11.27 5.16
C GLU A 28 -1.59 -10.00 5.40
N VAL A 29 -1.40 -8.97 4.57
CA VAL A 29 -2.18 -7.75 4.67
C VAL A 29 -3.65 -8.00 4.32
N HIS A 30 -3.93 -8.84 3.33
CA HIS A 30 -5.29 -9.19 2.96
C HIS A 30 -6.05 -9.86 4.10
N ASP A 31 -5.36 -10.57 4.99
CA ASP A 31 -5.97 -11.22 6.16
C ASP A 31 -6.19 -10.27 7.33
N GLU A 32 -5.70 -9.04 7.26
CA GLU A 32 -5.90 -8.07 8.33
C GLU A 32 -7.35 -7.62 8.40
N ASP A 33 -7.86 -7.47 9.62
CA ASP A 33 -9.23 -7.05 9.84
C ASP A 33 -9.44 -5.64 9.26
N GLY A 34 -10.49 -5.49 8.47
CA GLY A 34 -10.85 -4.22 7.85
C GLY A 34 -10.14 -3.91 6.54
N CYS A 35 -9.25 -4.79 6.06
CA CYS A 35 -8.66 -4.64 4.74
C CYS A 35 -9.69 -4.94 3.66
N GLU A 36 -10.07 -3.94 2.88
CA GLU A 36 -11.05 -4.09 1.80
C GLU A 36 -10.39 -4.11 0.42
N LEU A 37 -9.24 -3.48 0.29
CA LEU A 37 -8.44 -3.48 -0.93
C LEU A 37 -6.99 -3.19 -0.57
N TYR A 38 -6.09 -3.93 -1.14
CA TYR A 38 -4.65 -3.70 -1.01
C TYR A 38 -3.99 -4.19 -2.28
N ALA A 39 -3.94 -3.33 -3.29
CA ALA A 39 -3.57 -3.69 -4.66
C ALA A 39 -2.30 -2.97 -5.09
N LEU A 40 -1.31 -3.75 -5.50
CA LEU A 40 -0.01 -3.23 -5.93
C LEU A 40 0.00 -2.97 -7.43
N HIS A 41 0.54 -1.83 -7.80
CA HIS A 41 0.71 -1.42 -9.19
C HIS A 41 2.17 -1.05 -9.44
N ARG A 42 2.64 -1.35 -10.63
CA ARG A 42 4.00 -1.05 -11.04
C ARG A 42 4.01 0.10 -12.03
N GLY A 43 4.73 1.16 -11.69
CA GLY A 43 5.04 2.25 -12.61
C GLY A 43 6.41 2.07 -13.24
N LYS A 44 6.84 3.06 -14.01
CA LYS A 44 8.14 3.02 -14.69
C LYS A 44 9.30 3.04 -13.70
N ASP A 45 9.17 3.81 -12.61
CA ASP A 45 10.24 4.04 -11.65
C ASP A 45 9.80 3.84 -10.19
N ARG A 46 8.59 3.28 -9.98
CA ARG A 46 8.01 3.15 -8.65
C ARG A 46 6.97 2.06 -8.58
N PHE A 47 6.60 1.69 -7.35
CA PHE A 47 5.42 0.91 -7.06
C PHE A 47 4.41 1.78 -6.35
N VAL A 48 3.13 1.50 -6.59
CA VAL A 48 2.03 2.21 -5.93
C VAL A 48 1.03 1.20 -5.41
N PHE A 49 0.76 1.25 -4.11
CA PHE A 49 -0.39 0.56 -3.53
C PHE A 49 -1.61 1.47 -3.61
N VAL A 50 -2.72 0.91 -4.02
CA VAL A 50 -4.04 1.51 -3.84
C VAL A 50 -4.75 0.67 -2.79
N GLU A 51 -5.20 1.31 -1.71
CA GLU A 51 -5.73 0.62 -0.55
C GLU A 51 -7.07 1.20 -0.15
N LYS A 52 -7.92 0.33 0.40
CA LYS A 52 -9.18 0.75 0.98
C LYS A 52 -9.37 0.00 2.30
N TRP A 53 -9.68 0.73 3.35
CA TRP A 53 -9.86 0.18 4.70
C TRP A 53 -11.26 0.48 5.20
N ARG A 54 -11.81 -0.41 6.03
CA ARG A 54 -13.17 -0.28 6.56
C ARG A 54 -13.38 1.06 7.28
N ASP A 55 -12.41 1.47 8.08
CA ASP A 55 -12.44 2.72 8.84
C ASP A 55 -11.02 3.12 9.26
N MET A 56 -10.93 4.28 9.91
CA MET A 56 -9.63 4.80 10.38
C MET A 56 -9.02 3.93 11.49
N ALA A 57 -9.85 3.25 12.28
CA ALA A 57 -9.35 2.35 13.33
C ALA A 57 -8.62 1.16 12.71
N ALA A 58 -9.20 0.55 11.66
CA ALA A 58 -8.58 -0.56 10.94
C ALA A 58 -7.28 -0.12 10.28
N LEU A 59 -7.25 1.06 9.66
CA LEU A 59 -6.04 1.63 9.09
C LEU A 59 -4.95 1.84 10.14
N GLY A 60 -5.33 2.33 11.31
CA GLY A 60 -4.38 2.54 12.43
C GLY A 60 -3.76 1.23 12.91
N VAL A 61 -4.54 0.18 13.00
CA VAL A 61 -4.04 -1.16 13.37
C VAL A 61 -3.07 -1.67 12.30
N HIS A 62 -3.42 -1.49 11.01
CA HIS A 62 -2.55 -1.86 9.90
C HIS A 62 -1.17 -1.16 10.01
N GLY A 63 -1.16 0.11 10.34
CA GLY A 63 0.08 0.89 10.44
C GLY A 63 1.07 0.36 11.48
N GLY A 64 0.59 -0.35 12.50
CA GLY A 64 1.41 -0.99 13.53
C GLY A 64 1.52 -2.51 13.40
N ALA A 65 0.98 -3.10 12.33
CA ALA A 65 0.91 -4.54 12.16
C ALA A 65 2.28 -5.17 11.91
N PRO A 66 2.45 -6.47 12.21
CA PRO A 66 3.67 -7.20 11.88
C PRO A 66 4.02 -7.16 10.40
N SER A 67 3.03 -7.15 9.51
CA SER A 67 3.24 -7.05 8.06
C SER A 67 3.98 -5.76 7.69
N ILE A 68 3.62 -4.63 8.30
CA ILE A 68 4.28 -3.34 8.02
C ILE A 68 5.70 -3.32 8.60
N LYS A 69 5.90 -3.90 9.78
CA LYS A 69 7.26 -4.04 10.33
C LYS A 69 8.15 -4.87 9.41
N ALA A 70 7.62 -6.00 8.93
CA ALA A 70 8.35 -6.87 8.00
C ALA A 70 8.63 -6.16 6.68
N MET A 71 7.68 -5.36 6.18
CA MET A 71 7.87 -4.56 4.98
C MET A 71 9.00 -3.55 5.15
N ASN A 72 8.98 -2.79 6.23
CA ASN A 72 10.00 -1.77 6.51
C ASN A 72 11.40 -2.41 6.64
N GLU A 73 11.49 -3.55 7.32
CA GLU A 73 12.73 -4.31 7.44
C GLU A 73 13.22 -4.78 6.06
N GLY A 74 12.32 -5.38 5.28
CA GLY A 74 12.67 -5.93 3.97
C GLY A 74 13.04 -4.85 2.95
N LEU A 75 12.47 -3.65 3.06
CA LEU A 75 12.75 -2.53 2.15
C LEU A 75 13.97 -1.72 2.54
N LYS A 76 14.49 -1.93 3.74
CA LYS A 76 15.68 -1.23 4.20
C LYS A 76 16.81 -1.41 3.19
N ASP A 77 17.46 -0.33 2.83
CA ASP A 77 18.55 -0.26 1.85
C ASP A 77 18.14 -0.55 0.40
N LEU A 78 16.87 -0.84 0.13
CA LEU A 78 16.38 -1.08 -1.23
C LEU A 78 15.66 0.12 -1.85
N VAL A 79 15.23 1.08 -1.03
CA VAL A 79 14.44 2.22 -1.49
C VAL A 79 15.27 3.49 -1.55
N ALA A 80 14.91 4.38 -2.47
CA ALA A 80 15.63 5.63 -2.69
C ALA A 80 15.31 6.70 -1.65
N GLY A 81 14.21 6.53 -0.91
CA GLY A 81 13.80 7.48 0.12
C GLY A 81 12.62 6.91 0.92
N PRO A 82 12.04 7.69 1.82
CA PRO A 82 10.90 7.23 2.61
C PRO A 82 9.68 6.96 1.73
N LEU A 83 8.79 6.06 2.20
CA LEU A 83 7.52 5.84 1.55
C LEU A 83 6.67 7.12 1.59
N ASP A 84 6.00 7.41 0.48
CA ASP A 84 5.03 8.48 0.43
C ASP A 84 3.64 7.87 0.63
N VAL A 85 2.96 8.25 1.69
CA VAL A 85 1.65 7.71 2.04
C VAL A 85 0.64 8.84 2.05
N GLN A 86 -0.36 8.74 1.15
CA GLN A 86 -1.47 9.68 1.07
C GLN A 86 -2.71 9.04 1.66
N VAL A 87 -3.27 9.64 2.69
CA VAL A 87 -4.54 9.21 3.28
C VAL A 87 -5.64 10.09 2.68
N LEU A 88 -6.56 9.46 1.96
CA LEU A 88 -7.55 10.15 1.16
C LEU A 88 -8.96 9.72 1.57
N GLU A 89 -9.91 10.59 1.30
CA GLU A 89 -11.32 10.31 1.47
C GLU A 89 -11.97 10.28 0.10
N ALA A 90 -12.79 9.24 -0.16
CA ALA A 90 -13.48 9.14 -1.43
C ALA A 90 -14.45 10.31 -1.63
N VAL A 91 -14.52 10.81 -2.86
CA VAL A 91 -15.50 11.81 -3.28
C VAL A 91 -16.33 11.17 -4.39
N PRO A 92 -17.35 10.35 -4.05
CA PRO A 92 -18.14 9.64 -5.05
C PRO A 92 -18.89 10.60 -5.95
N ALA A 93 -18.83 10.37 -7.26
CA ALA A 93 -19.53 11.18 -8.23
C ALA A 93 -19.76 10.39 -9.51
N GLY A 94 -20.83 10.71 -10.21
CA GLY A 94 -21.18 10.06 -11.46
C GLY A 94 -21.73 8.65 -11.26
N ASP A 95 -21.31 7.73 -12.11
CA ASP A 95 -21.74 6.33 -12.04
C ASP A 95 -21.24 5.67 -10.76
N ALA A 96 -22.11 4.92 -10.08
CA ALA A 96 -21.77 4.31 -8.80
C ALA A 96 -20.62 3.31 -8.88
N ALA A 97 -20.48 2.62 -10.01
CA ALA A 97 -19.42 1.63 -10.19
C ALA A 97 -18.10 2.24 -10.68
N LYS A 98 -18.15 3.44 -11.23
CA LYS A 98 -16.99 4.10 -11.84
C LYS A 98 -16.49 5.31 -11.08
N GLY A 99 -17.30 5.87 -10.22
CA GLY A 99 -17.01 7.13 -9.52
C GLY A 99 -16.38 6.97 -8.15
N ALA A 100 -16.15 5.75 -7.69
CA ALA A 100 -15.48 5.46 -6.42
C ALA A 100 -14.95 4.02 -6.39
N LEU A 101 -13.98 3.78 -5.53
CA LEU A 101 -13.49 2.43 -5.28
C LEU A 101 -14.50 1.60 -4.48
#